data_6c3a83eee25193e2e71f7164e425f8f2
#
_entry.id   6c3a83eee25193e2e71f7164e425f8f2
#
_cell.length_a   1.000
_cell.length_b   1.000
_cell.length_c   1.000
_cell.angle_alpha   90.00
_cell.angle_beta   90.00
_cell.angle_gamma   90.00
#
_symmetry.space_group_name_H-M   'P 1'
#
loop_
_entity.id
_entity.type
_entity.pdbx_description
1 polymer ?
#
loop_
_entity_poly.entity_id
_entity_poly.type
_entity_poly.pdbx_seq_one_letter_code
_entity_poly.pdbx_strand_id
1 'polypeptide(L)'
;MWKKAALWALCAAVVLAGPAAARTTFISIGTGGTGGVYYPYGGGLAEIWSKYVPGVKAVAEVTGASVENVKLAHKGETVIGEVMGDVAYQAYRGIGKFQGKPQKILAMACMYPNVLQIVTLKGSGIKNVTDFKGKRVSIGAPGSGTAFMAELVLKTLDVPLDSFNVFRLSFNETANALRDGTIDAGFWVVAPGTSSIMDLATTHDIEIVEFTPDQQKKVEEAYGYYSAWTLEGGVYRGVDQPVPTLSVWNVIICQRDLPEDLVYQLTKTLFENTAYLEQIHPFAKYTTPENAVGKSPIPFHPGAIKAIEEKGIKVPAKLRP
;
A
#
# COMPACT_ATOMS: atom_id res chain seq x y z
N MET A 1 24.46 -87.17 -16.26
CA MET A 1 23.08 -86.65 -16.27
C MET A 1 22.99 -85.60 -15.17
N TRP A 2 23.25 -84.36 -15.49
CA TRP A 2 23.34 -83.33 -14.50
C TRP A 2 22.25 -82.27 -14.73
N LYS A 3 21.38 -82.08 -13.78
CA LYS A 3 20.41 -80.97 -13.73
C LYS A 3 21.07 -79.70 -13.21
N LYS A 4 21.19 -78.70 -14.03
CA LYS A 4 21.62 -77.35 -13.60
C LYS A 4 20.39 -76.55 -13.19
N ALA A 5 20.29 -76.23 -11.92
CA ALA A 5 19.31 -75.28 -11.38
C ALA A 5 19.85 -73.86 -11.62
N ALA A 6 19.10 -73.04 -12.32
CA ALA A 6 19.37 -71.61 -12.51
C ALA A 6 18.70 -70.82 -11.37
N LEU A 7 19.52 -70.18 -10.55
CA LEU A 7 19.06 -69.27 -9.50
C LEU A 7 18.88 -67.88 -10.09
N TRP A 8 17.63 -67.41 -10.15
CA TRP A 8 17.33 -66.01 -10.53
C TRP A 8 17.46 -65.13 -9.29
N ALA A 9 18.49 -64.30 -9.24
CA ALA A 9 18.63 -63.23 -8.23
C ALA A 9 17.79 -62.04 -8.63
N LEU A 10 16.69 -61.84 -7.93
CA LEU A 10 15.81 -60.66 -8.09
C LEU A 10 16.45 -59.46 -7.34
N CYS A 11 17.19 -58.60 -8.03
CA CYS A 11 17.68 -57.33 -7.44
C CYS A 11 16.48 -56.35 -7.36
N ALA A 12 15.92 -56.23 -6.17
CA ALA A 12 14.98 -55.16 -5.86
C ALA A 12 15.73 -53.82 -5.78
N ALA A 13 15.65 -53.02 -6.83
CA ALA A 13 16.14 -51.63 -6.81
C ALA A 13 15.24 -50.79 -5.90
N VAL A 14 15.63 -50.59 -4.66
CA VAL A 14 15.02 -49.55 -3.79
C VAL A 14 15.42 -48.20 -4.33
N VAL A 15 14.53 -47.59 -5.08
CA VAL A 15 14.65 -46.18 -5.45
C VAL A 15 14.46 -45.37 -4.17
N LEU A 16 15.56 -44.96 -3.55
CA LEU A 16 15.57 -43.94 -2.51
C LEU A 16 15.16 -42.61 -3.16
N ALA A 17 13.85 -42.31 -3.11
CA ALA A 17 13.37 -40.94 -3.36
C ALA A 17 13.97 -40.07 -2.26
N GLY A 18 15.11 -39.46 -2.56
CA GLY A 18 15.68 -38.40 -1.71
C GLY A 18 14.64 -37.28 -1.54
N PRO A 19 14.61 -36.60 -0.40
CA PRO A 19 13.71 -35.45 -0.21
C PRO A 19 13.97 -34.46 -1.35
N ALA A 20 12.95 -34.24 -2.19
CA ALA A 20 13.00 -33.20 -3.19
C ALA A 20 13.34 -31.90 -2.45
N ALA A 21 14.51 -31.34 -2.71
CA ALA A 21 14.89 -30.06 -2.14
C ALA A 21 13.78 -29.06 -2.44
N ALA A 22 13.06 -28.63 -1.42
CA ALA A 22 11.95 -27.70 -1.57
C ALA A 22 12.50 -26.43 -2.27
N ARG A 23 12.01 -26.16 -3.48
CA ARG A 23 12.46 -25.02 -4.27
C ARG A 23 12.07 -23.75 -3.51
N THR A 24 13.05 -22.95 -3.12
CA THR A 24 12.79 -21.67 -2.47
C THR A 24 12.08 -20.71 -3.44
N THR A 25 10.94 -20.19 -3.02
CA THR A 25 10.20 -19.16 -3.75
C THR A 25 10.63 -17.80 -3.21
N PHE A 26 11.20 -16.98 -4.08
CA PHE A 26 11.55 -15.60 -3.74
C PHE A 26 10.38 -14.69 -4.04
N ILE A 27 10.04 -13.81 -3.09
CA ILE A 27 8.94 -12.84 -3.18
C ILE A 27 9.52 -11.46 -2.96
N SER A 28 9.41 -10.59 -3.96
CA SER A 28 9.63 -9.16 -3.78
C SER A 28 8.31 -8.44 -3.50
N ILE A 29 8.36 -7.50 -2.55
CA ILE A 29 7.25 -6.67 -2.11
C ILE A 29 7.58 -5.23 -2.50
N GLY A 30 6.90 -4.71 -3.52
CA GLY A 30 7.00 -3.30 -3.88
C GLY A 30 6.34 -2.43 -2.82
N THR A 31 7.12 -1.53 -2.23
CA THR A 31 6.66 -0.68 -1.10
C THR A 31 6.60 0.80 -1.52
N GLY A 32 7.40 1.66 -0.94
CA GLY A 32 7.54 3.08 -1.24
C GLY A 32 8.85 3.62 -0.69
N GLY A 33 8.98 4.94 -0.61
CA GLY A 33 10.14 5.56 0.01
C GLY A 33 10.23 5.31 1.52
N THR A 34 11.45 5.32 2.05
CA THR A 34 11.76 4.99 3.46
C THR A 34 11.16 5.97 4.49
N GLY A 35 10.76 7.17 4.08
CA GLY A 35 10.11 8.16 4.95
C GLY A 35 8.60 7.95 5.15
N GLY A 36 8.03 6.90 4.59
CA GLY A 36 6.62 6.52 4.71
C GLY A 36 6.42 5.20 5.45
N VAL A 37 5.17 4.73 5.52
CA VAL A 37 4.78 3.52 6.27
C VAL A 37 4.89 2.25 5.44
N TYR A 38 4.79 2.30 4.11
CA TYR A 38 4.88 1.12 3.27
C TYR A 38 6.19 0.36 3.47
N TYR A 39 7.34 1.03 3.46
CA TYR A 39 8.63 0.35 3.57
C TYR A 39 8.81 -0.44 4.88
N PRO A 40 8.60 0.11 6.08
CA PRO A 40 8.66 -0.66 7.30
C PRO A 40 7.56 -1.73 7.40
N TYR A 41 6.34 -1.46 6.92
CA TYR A 41 5.25 -2.44 6.91
C TYR A 41 5.56 -3.62 5.98
N GLY A 42 6.03 -3.36 4.77
CA GLY A 42 6.50 -4.39 3.82
C GLY A 42 7.70 -5.18 4.35
N GLY A 43 8.59 -4.53 5.12
CA GLY A 43 9.64 -5.20 5.87
C GLY A 43 9.10 -6.23 6.86
N GLY A 44 8.06 -5.86 7.61
CA GLY A 44 7.35 -6.75 8.51
C GLY A 44 6.67 -7.91 7.78
N LEU A 45 6.00 -7.64 6.65
CA LEU A 45 5.44 -8.69 5.78
C LEU A 45 6.52 -9.66 5.31
N ALA A 46 7.67 -9.14 4.87
CA ALA A 46 8.79 -9.96 4.41
C ALA A 46 9.32 -10.87 5.50
N GLU A 47 9.42 -10.36 6.73
CA GLU A 47 9.85 -11.13 7.89
C GLU A 47 8.88 -12.25 8.24
N ILE A 48 7.57 -11.94 8.42
CA ILE A 48 6.57 -12.95 8.79
C ILE A 48 6.43 -14.01 7.70
N TRP A 49 6.44 -13.64 6.43
CA TRP A 49 6.33 -14.62 5.34
C TRP A 49 7.57 -15.50 5.22
N SER A 50 8.77 -14.92 5.35
CA SER A 50 10.02 -15.70 5.33
C SER A 50 10.15 -16.65 6.53
N LYS A 51 9.54 -16.30 7.66
CA LYS A 51 9.59 -17.08 8.89
C LYS A 51 8.55 -18.18 8.96
N TYR A 52 7.33 -17.88 8.52
CA TYR A 52 6.18 -18.75 8.78
C TYR A 52 5.64 -19.47 7.53
N VAL A 53 6.02 -19.05 6.32
CA VAL A 53 5.61 -19.75 5.08
C VAL A 53 6.76 -20.63 4.59
N PRO A 54 6.61 -21.99 4.64
CA PRO A 54 7.67 -22.91 4.26
C PRO A 54 8.13 -22.68 2.80
N GLY A 55 9.45 -22.61 2.62
CA GLY A 55 10.06 -22.45 1.28
C GLY A 55 9.91 -21.04 0.68
N VAL A 56 9.44 -20.05 1.43
CA VAL A 56 9.37 -18.65 1.01
C VAL A 56 10.53 -17.83 1.57
N LYS A 57 11.08 -16.95 0.74
CA LYS A 57 11.98 -15.86 1.12
C LYS A 57 11.44 -14.56 0.52
N ALA A 58 11.03 -13.63 1.37
CA ALA A 58 10.46 -12.35 0.98
C ALA A 58 11.41 -11.20 1.32
N VAL A 59 11.37 -10.15 0.50
CA VAL A 59 12.14 -8.91 0.70
C VAL A 59 11.26 -7.70 0.36
N ALA A 60 11.38 -6.63 1.13
CA ALA A 60 10.76 -5.35 0.84
C ALA A 60 11.66 -4.52 -0.07
N GLU A 61 11.11 -3.98 -1.15
CA GLU A 61 11.84 -3.16 -2.12
C GLU A 61 11.33 -1.72 -2.09
N VAL A 62 12.26 -0.76 -2.05
CA VAL A 62 11.93 0.66 -2.21
C VAL A 62 11.54 0.92 -3.66
N THR A 63 10.38 1.56 -3.85
CA THR A 63 9.85 1.91 -5.17
C THR A 63 9.29 3.33 -5.15
N GLY A 64 8.78 3.81 -6.29
CA GLY A 64 7.97 5.03 -6.36
C GLY A 64 6.55 4.87 -5.79
N ALA A 65 6.24 3.77 -5.12
CA ALA A 65 4.96 3.41 -4.50
C ALA A 65 3.84 3.07 -5.51
N SER A 66 2.59 3.40 -5.20
CA SER A 66 1.37 2.76 -5.69
C SER A 66 1.28 2.55 -7.20
N VAL A 67 1.52 3.57 -8.03
CA VAL A 67 1.40 3.45 -9.50
C VAL A 67 2.53 2.60 -10.06
N GLU A 68 3.72 2.72 -9.49
CA GLU A 68 4.88 1.90 -9.88
C GLU A 68 4.66 0.45 -9.45
N ASN A 69 4.23 0.19 -8.21
CA ASN A 69 3.96 -1.15 -7.71
C ASN A 69 2.92 -1.91 -8.55
N VAL A 70 1.86 -1.23 -8.98
CA VAL A 70 0.88 -1.81 -9.92
C VAL A 70 1.55 -2.23 -11.23
N LYS A 71 2.42 -1.39 -11.81
CA LYS A 71 3.09 -1.69 -13.07
C LYS A 71 4.08 -2.85 -12.92
N LEU A 72 4.83 -2.88 -11.82
CA LEU A 72 5.77 -3.94 -11.51
C LEU A 72 5.03 -5.29 -11.31
N ALA A 73 3.94 -5.30 -10.53
CA ALA A 73 3.12 -6.48 -10.32
C ALA A 73 2.46 -6.96 -11.63
N HIS A 74 1.95 -6.04 -12.47
CA HIS A 74 1.38 -6.39 -13.77
C HIS A 74 2.37 -7.10 -14.70
N LYS A 75 3.65 -6.67 -14.66
CA LYS A 75 4.72 -7.26 -15.46
C LYS A 75 5.32 -8.52 -14.84
N GLY A 76 5.05 -8.79 -13.56
CA GLY A 76 5.70 -9.86 -12.79
C GLY A 76 7.13 -9.52 -12.34
N GLU A 77 7.52 -8.24 -12.35
CA GLU A 77 8.83 -7.77 -11.86
C GLU A 77 8.86 -7.73 -10.33
N THR A 78 7.73 -7.36 -9.67
CA THR A 78 7.44 -7.66 -8.26
C THR A 78 6.22 -8.56 -8.19
N VAL A 79 6.16 -9.40 -7.16
CA VAL A 79 5.06 -10.36 -7.03
C VAL A 79 3.90 -9.79 -6.23
N ILE A 80 4.24 -8.97 -5.24
CA ILE A 80 3.33 -8.30 -4.29
C ILE A 80 3.59 -6.79 -4.33
N GLY A 81 2.56 -5.99 -4.11
CA GLY A 81 2.68 -4.54 -4.02
C GLY A 81 1.76 -3.92 -3.00
N GLU A 82 2.24 -2.93 -2.27
CA GLU A 82 1.44 -2.07 -1.41
C GLU A 82 0.93 -0.89 -2.22
N VAL A 83 -0.39 -0.72 -2.28
CA VAL A 83 -1.02 0.21 -3.23
C VAL A 83 -2.21 0.91 -2.57
N MET A 84 -2.37 2.19 -2.82
CA MET A 84 -3.58 2.91 -2.45
C MET A 84 -4.79 2.41 -3.26
N GLY A 85 -5.96 2.34 -2.63
CA GLY A 85 -7.16 1.76 -3.20
C GLY A 85 -7.68 2.46 -4.45
N ASP A 86 -7.53 3.77 -4.55
CA ASP A 86 -7.84 4.57 -5.74
C ASP A 86 -7.00 4.16 -6.96
N VAL A 87 -5.70 3.98 -6.74
CA VAL A 87 -4.77 3.49 -7.78
C VAL A 87 -5.11 2.06 -8.18
N ALA A 88 -5.33 1.17 -7.20
CA ALA A 88 -5.71 -0.23 -7.44
C ALA A 88 -7.01 -0.32 -8.25
N TYR A 89 -8.04 0.48 -7.90
CA TYR A 89 -9.32 0.52 -8.61
C TYR A 89 -9.16 0.95 -10.06
N GLN A 90 -8.49 2.09 -10.30
CA GLN A 90 -8.31 2.60 -11.66
C GLN A 90 -7.44 1.67 -12.50
N ALA A 91 -6.42 1.06 -11.92
CA ALA A 91 -5.54 0.11 -12.58
C ALA A 91 -6.28 -1.17 -12.99
N TYR A 92 -7.04 -1.76 -12.06
CA TYR A 92 -7.84 -2.96 -12.32
C TYR A 92 -8.88 -2.72 -13.43
N ARG A 93 -9.53 -1.54 -13.40
CA ARG A 93 -10.55 -1.14 -14.38
C ARG A 93 -9.98 -0.63 -15.69
N GLY A 94 -8.70 -0.31 -15.76
CA GLY A 94 -8.08 0.29 -16.95
C GLY A 94 -8.63 1.68 -17.27
N ILE A 95 -8.89 2.50 -16.25
CA ILE A 95 -9.42 3.88 -16.39
C ILE A 95 -8.41 4.92 -15.87
N GLY A 96 -8.70 6.18 -16.05
CA GLY A 96 -7.83 7.30 -15.63
C GLY A 96 -6.42 7.18 -16.22
N LYS A 97 -5.39 7.15 -15.37
CA LYS A 97 -3.98 6.99 -15.82
C LYS A 97 -3.68 5.64 -16.49
N PHE A 98 -4.57 4.65 -16.35
CA PHE A 98 -4.45 3.32 -16.96
C PHE A 98 -5.40 3.12 -18.13
N GLN A 99 -5.95 4.19 -18.71
CA GLN A 99 -6.99 4.15 -19.73
C GLN A 99 -6.69 3.18 -20.88
N GLY A 100 -7.62 2.26 -21.13
CA GLY A 100 -7.53 1.21 -22.13
C GLY A 100 -6.56 0.07 -21.80
N LYS A 101 -5.94 0.07 -20.61
CA LYS A 101 -4.93 -0.92 -20.19
C LYS A 101 -5.20 -1.46 -18.79
N PRO A 102 -6.22 -2.32 -18.60
CA PRO A 102 -6.46 -2.98 -17.32
C PRO A 102 -5.22 -3.76 -16.87
N GLN A 103 -4.86 -3.63 -15.60
CA GLN A 103 -3.69 -4.29 -15.06
C GLN A 103 -4.07 -5.67 -14.48
N LYS A 104 -3.19 -6.66 -14.65
CA LYS A 104 -3.40 -8.04 -14.18
C LYS A 104 -3.06 -8.19 -12.70
N ILE A 105 -3.83 -7.53 -11.87
CA ILE A 105 -3.67 -7.53 -10.40
C ILE A 105 -4.95 -7.98 -9.71
N LEU A 106 -4.81 -8.57 -8.52
CA LEU A 106 -5.90 -8.90 -7.60
C LEU A 106 -5.52 -8.51 -6.18
N ALA A 107 -6.51 -8.33 -5.31
CA ALA A 107 -6.27 -8.02 -3.90
C ALA A 107 -5.90 -9.30 -3.12
N MET A 108 -5.04 -9.14 -2.11
CA MET A 108 -4.81 -10.13 -1.06
C MET A 108 -5.50 -9.72 0.24
N ALA A 109 -5.32 -8.46 0.65
CA ALA A 109 -5.92 -7.90 1.84
C ALA A 109 -6.03 -6.37 1.71
N CYS A 110 -6.88 -5.73 2.53
CA CYS A 110 -6.70 -4.32 2.83
C CYS A 110 -5.79 -4.16 4.06
N MET A 111 -5.00 -3.12 4.05
CA MET A 111 -4.05 -2.82 5.14
C MET A 111 -4.72 -1.88 6.16
N TYR A 112 -4.55 -0.61 5.95
CA TYR A 112 -5.01 0.48 6.81
C TYR A 112 -5.39 1.69 5.95
N PRO A 113 -6.18 2.65 6.46
CA PRO A 113 -6.44 3.90 5.75
C PRO A 113 -5.19 4.80 5.76
N ASN A 114 -4.80 5.29 4.59
CA ASN A 114 -3.97 6.48 4.49
C ASN A 114 -4.83 7.72 4.70
N VAL A 115 -4.24 8.72 5.33
CA VAL A 115 -4.85 10.03 5.59
C VAL A 115 -4.10 11.08 4.78
N LEU A 116 -4.82 11.92 4.06
CA LEU A 116 -4.25 13.05 3.34
C LEU A 116 -3.81 14.10 4.36
N GLN A 117 -2.52 14.38 4.40
CA GLN A 117 -1.91 15.37 5.29
C GLN A 117 -1.11 16.34 4.41
N ILE A 118 -1.63 17.56 4.27
CA ILE A 118 -0.92 18.61 3.56
C ILE A 118 -0.22 19.46 4.60
N VAL A 119 1.10 19.30 4.68
CA VAL A 119 1.93 19.93 5.70
C VAL A 119 2.48 21.25 5.18
N THR A 120 2.42 22.26 6.02
CA THR A 120 3.06 23.56 5.82
C THR A 120 3.72 24.03 7.11
N LEU A 121 4.62 25.01 7.04
CA LEU A 121 5.19 25.62 8.24
C LEU A 121 4.27 26.72 8.78
N LYS A 122 4.22 26.87 10.09
CA LYS A 122 3.47 27.95 10.76
C LYS A 122 3.86 29.31 10.22
N GLY A 123 2.85 30.12 9.89
CA GLY A 123 3.07 31.44 9.30
C GLY A 123 3.21 31.47 7.77
N SER A 124 3.07 30.33 7.07
CA SER A 124 3.07 30.26 5.60
C SER A 124 1.92 31.03 4.94
N GLY A 125 0.83 31.25 5.68
CA GLY A 125 -0.43 31.81 5.17
C GLY A 125 -1.28 30.82 4.40
N ILE A 126 -0.91 29.52 4.36
CA ILE A 126 -1.68 28.46 3.68
C ILE A 126 -2.59 27.78 4.70
N LYS A 127 -3.89 27.97 4.57
CA LYS A 127 -4.92 27.37 5.45
C LYS A 127 -5.81 26.39 4.69
N ASN A 128 -5.93 26.56 3.37
CA ASN A 128 -6.74 25.73 2.49
C ASN A 128 -6.01 25.50 1.16
N VAL A 129 -6.41 24.49 0.39
CA VAL A 129 -5.82 24.19 -0.92
C VAL A 129 -6.02 25.35 -1.94
N THR A 130 -7.01 26.21 -1.73
CA THR A 130 -7.24 27.40 -2.55
C THR A 130 -6.15 28.46 -2.38
N ASP A 131 -5.35 28.39 -1.30
CA ASP A 131 -4.26 29.33 -1.03
C ASP A 131 -2.95 28.98 -1.78
N PHE A 132 -2.97 27.92 -2.60
CA PHE A 132 -1.78 27.46 -3.33
C PHE A 132 -1.34 28.37 -4.46
N LYS A 133 -2.18 29.31 -4.92
CA LYS A 133 -1.87 30.18 -6.04
C LYS A 133 -0.50 30.88 -5.85
N GLY A 134 0.42 30.63 -6.80
CA GLY A 134 1.78 31.17 -6.78
C GLY A 134 2.73 30.53 -5.77
N LYS A 135 2.27 29.62 -4.92
CA LYS A 135 3.08 28.89 -3.92
C LYS A 135 3.90 27.78 -4.57
N ARG A 136 4.87 27.24 -3.84
CA ARG A 136 5.72 26.11 -4.18
C ARG A 136 5.22 24.89 -3.43
N VAL A 137 4.64 23.91 -4.11
CA VAL A 137 3.96 22.79 -3.45
C VAL A 137 4.45 21.45 -3.99
N SER A 138 4.91 20.58 -3.09
CA SER A 138 5.22 19.19 -3.43
C SER A 138 3.94 18.35 -3.38
N ILE A 139 3.58 17.74 -4.51
CA ILE A 139 2.39 16.88 -4.60
C ILE A 139 2.71 15.38 -4.49
N GLY A 140 3.95 15.03 -4.12
CA GLY A 140 4.43 13.65 -3.98
C GLY A 140 5.31 13.20 -5.14
N ALA A 141 6.09 12.14 -4.92
CA ALA A 141 7.04 11.60 -5.89
C ALA A 141 6.37 11.14 -7.19
N PRO A 142 7.08 11.15 -8.32
CA PRO A 142 6.61 10.53 -9.54
C PRO A 142 6.27 9.05 -9.32
N GLY A 143 5.11 8.61 -9.82
CA GLY A 143 4.67 7.21 -9.66
C GLY A 143 4.04 6.89 -8.30
N SER A 144 3.96 7.84 -7.35
CA SER A 144 3.35 7.63 -6.05
C SER A 144 1.81 7.73 -6.09
N GLY A 145 1.16 7.05 -5.11
CA GLY A 145 -0.26 7.24 -4.85
C GLY A 145 -0.56 8.64 -4.32
N THR A 146 0.38 9.26 -3.59
CA THR A 146 0.27 10.65 -3.12
C THR A 146 0.09 11.61 -4.29
N ALA A 147 0.96 11.55 -5.29
CA ALA A 147 0.83 12.39 -6.49
C ALA A 147 -0.48 12.08 -7.26
N PHE A 148 -0.90 10.82 -7.26
CA PHE A 148 -2.15 10.41 -7.90
C PHE A 148 -3.36 11.04 -7.21
N MET A 149 -3.50 10.91 -5.89
CA MET A 149 -4.59 11.49 -5.11
C MET A 149 -4.56 13.02 -5.14
N ALA A 150 -3.37 13.63 -4.99
CA ALA A 150 -3.24 15.08 -5.04
C ALA A 150 -3.80 15.68 -6.34
N GLU A 151 -3.45 15.10 -7.49
CA GLU A 151 -3.96 15.55 -8.78
C GLU A 151 -5.47 15.41 -8.90
N LEU A 152 -6.07 14.32 -8.39
CA LEU A 152 -7.52 14.11 -8.43
C LEU A 152 -8.26 15.06 -7.48
N VAL A 153 -7.78 15.23 -6.25
CA VAL A 153 -8.38 16.12 -5.24
C VAL A 153 -8.32 17.57 -5.70
N LEU A 154 -7.14 18.05 -6.13
CA LEU A 154 -6.97 19.42 -6.60
C LEU A 154 -7.86 19.72 -7.83
N LYS A 155 -7.93 18.78 -8.78
CA LYS A 155 -8.82 18.91 -9.94
C LYS A 155 -10.29 19.00 -9.50
N THR A 156 -10.72 18.18 -8.54
CA THR A 156 -12.11 18.18 -8.05
C THR A 156 -12.46 19.47 -7.33
N LEU A 157 -11.48 20.08 -6.66
CA LEU A 157 -11.66 21.33 -5.93
C LEU A 157 -11.35 22.59 -6.77
N ASP A 158 -11.23 22.43 -8.07
CA ASP A 158 -10.98 23.52 -9.03
C ASP A 158 -9.68 24.30 -8.75
N VAL A 159 -8.65 23.58 -8.25
CA VAL A 159 -7.29 24.10 -8.05
C VAL A 159 -6.38 23.55 -9.15
N PRO A 160 -6.20 24.26 -10.26
CA PRO A 160 -5.40 23.76 -11.38
C PRO A 160 -3.91 23.75 -11.06
N LEU A 161 -3.20 22.72 -11.54
CA LEU A 161 -1.77 22.53 -11.24
C LEU A 161 -0.89 23.62 -11.80
N ASP A 162 -1.31 24.35 -12.83
CA ASP A 162 -0.60 25.49 -13.41
C ASP A 162 -0.77 26.79 -12.63
N SER A 163 -1.63 26.81 -11.60
CA SER A 163 -1.82 27.98 -10.73
C SER A 163 -0.73 28.14 -9.67
N PHE A 164 0.13 27.13 -9.48
CA PHE A 164 1.22 27.13 -8.48
C PHE A 164 2.45 26.38 -9.01
N ASN A 165 3.60 26.52 -8.31
CA ASN A 165 4.83 25.83 -8.69
C ASN A 165 4.83 24.40 -8.14
N VAL A 166 4.63 23.40 -9.01
CA VAL A 166 4.54 21.99 -8.66
C VAL A 166 5.94 21.39 -8.48
N PHE A 167 6.15 20.79 -7.31
CA PHE A 167 7.30 19.94 -7.00
C PHE A 167 6.84 18.47 -6.90
N ARG A 168 7.72 17.54 -7.26
CA ARG A 168 7.45 16.10 -7.19
C ARG A 168 8.56 15.42 -6.43
N LEU A 169 8.42 15.38 -5.12
CA LEU A 169 9.42 14.95 -4.16
C LEU A 169 8.93 13.76 -3.35
N SER A 170 9.83 12.88 -2.94
CA SER A 170 9.55 11.86 -1.93
C SER A 170 9.23 12.51 -0.57
N PHE A 171 8.72 11.73 0.39
CA PHE A 171 8.37 12.28 1.71
C PHE A 171 9.57 12.91 2.44
N ASN A 172 10.74 12.24 2.39
CA ASN A 172 11.95 12.79 3.01
C ASN A 172 12.44 14.06 2.32
N GLU A 173 12.43 14.07 0.98
CA GLU A 173 12.80 15.28 0.21
C GLU A 173 11.80 16.41 0.45
N THR A 174 10.50 16.12 0.55
CA THR A 174 9.46 17.12 0.86
C THR A 174 9.66 17.71 2.26
N ALA A 175 9.97 16.88 3.26
CA ALA A 175 10.27 17.35 4.62
C ALA A 175 11.53 18.24 4.64
N ASN A 176 12.58 17.84 3.93
CA ASN A 176 13.79 18.66 3.81
C ASN A 176 13.53 19.98 3.07
N ALA A 177 12.79 19.94 1.97
CA ALA A 177 12.46 21.14 1.19
C ALA A 177 11.59 22.14 1.98
N LEU A 178 10.69 21.67 2.87
CA LEU A 178 9.97 22.52 3.82
C LEU A 178 10.94 23.13 4.86
N ARG A 179 11.80 22.30 5.44
CA ARG A 179 12.82 22.73 6.43
C ARG A 179 13.71 23.83 5.87
N ASP A 180 14.14 23.68 4.61
CA ASP A 180 15.04 24.60 3.93
C ASP A 180 14.31 25.81 3.30
N GLY A 181 12.98 25.90 3.44
CA GLY A 181 12.17 26.95 2.85
C GLY A 181 12.15 26.93 1.30
N THR A 182 12.51 25.79 0.69
CA THR A 182 12.49 25.63 -0.78
C THR A 182 11.08 25.45 -1.32
N ILE A 183 10.18 24.88 -0.51
CA ILE A 183 8.74 24.75 -0.81
C ILE A 183 7.91 25.32 0.35
N ASP A 184 6.64 25.63 0.07
CA ASP A 184 5.72 26.27 1.01
C ASP A 184 4.72 25.26 1.62
N ALA A 185 4.42 24.17 0.90
CA ALA A 185 3.57 23.06 1.37
C ALA A 185 3.95 21.75 0.70
N GLY A 186 3.57 20.63 1.33
CA GLY A 186 3.78 19.31 0.76
C GLY A 186 2.65 18.35 1.10
N PHE A 187 2.34 17.45 0.17
CA PHE A 187 1.35 16.40 0.32
C PHE A 187 1.97 15.13 0.87
N TRP A 188 1.33 14.58 1.89
CA TRP A 188 1.51 13.21 2.38
C TRP A 188 0.16 12.50 2.35
N VAL A 189 0.08 11.35 1.69
CA VAL A 189 -1.05 10.44 1.78
C VAL A 189 -0.53 9.16 2.40
N VAL A 190 -0.59 9.10 3.71
CA VAL A 190 0.10 8.10 4.53
C VAL A 190 -0.62 7.96 5.88
N ALA A 191 -0.38 6.89 6.63
CA ALA A 191 -0.91 6.78 7.98
C ALA A 191 -0.35 7.88 8.90
N PRO A 192 -1.16 8.45 9.80
CA PRO A 192 -0.73 9.42 10.80
C PRO A 192 0.42 8.90 11.67
N GLY A 193 1.29 9.78 12.12
CA GLY A 193 2.49 9.42 12.90
C GLY A 193 3.68 8.98 12.02
N THR A 194 3.65 9.29 10.73
CA THR A 194 4.73 8.97 9.79
C THR A 194 6.04 9.69 10.15
N SER A 195 7.16 8.95 10.05
CA SER A 195 8.48 9.40 10.53
C SER A 195 8.95 10.70 9.89
N SER A 196 8.74 10.91 8.59
CA SER A 196 9.19 12.13 7.90
C SER A 196 8.48 13.41 8.37
N ILE A 197 7.18 13.32 8.74
CA ILE A 197 6.44 14.45 9.34
C ILE A 197 6.85 14.64 10.81
N MET A 198 6.96 13.53 11.55
CA MET A 198 7.41 13.56 12.94
C MET A 198 8.76 14.26 13.07
N ASP A 199 9.72 13.88 12.22
CA ASP A 199 11.07 14.45 12.20
C ASP A 199 11.07 15.96 11.86
N LEU A 200 10.28 16.39 10.88
CA LEU A 200 10.10 17.81 10.57
C LEU A 200 9.53 18.57 11.78
N ALA A 201 8.50 18.00 12.43
CA ALA A 201 7.83 18.62 13.58
C ALA A 201 8.72 18.72 14.83
N THR A 202 9.83 17.97 14.92
CA THR A 202 10.79 18.13 16.05
C THR A 202 11.52 19.46 16.00
N THR A 203 11.76 19.99 14.81
CA THR A 203 12.61 21.18 14.59
C THR A 203 11.83 22.40 14.12
N HIS A 204 10.64 22.23 13.56
CA HIS A 204 9.82 23.29 12.99
C HIS A 204 8.38 23.19 13.48
N ASP A 205 7.72 24.32 13.70
CA ASP A 205 6.30 24.38 13.98
C ASP A 205 5.54 24.18 12.65
N ILE A 206 4.83 23.08 12.56
CA ILE A 206 4.04 22.71 11.39
C ILE A 206 2.56 23.04 11.57
N GLU A 207 1.86 23.17 10.45
CA GLU A 207 0.40 23.21 10.35
C GLU A 207 -0.04 22.20 9.30
N ILE A 208 -1.22 21.62 9.50
CA ILE A 208 -1.88 20.75 8.51
C ILE A 208 -3.02 21.52 7.87
N VAL A 209 -3.02 21.57 6.55
CA VAL A 209 -4.06 22.27 5.77
C VAL A 209 -5.39 21.52 5.90
N GLU A 210 -6.45 22.27 6.23
CA GLU A 210 -7.78 21.75 6.49
C GLU A 210 -8.62 21.65 5.23
N PHE A 211 -9.56 20.71 5.23
CA PHE A 211 -10.62 20.60 4.24
C PHE A 211 -11.96 20.99 4.87
N THR A 212 -12.71 21.87 4.19
CA THR A 212 -14.07 22.17 4.63
C THR A 212 -14.98 20.95 4.42
N PRO A 213 -16.11 20.86 5.17
CA PRO A 213 -17.08 19.78 4.96
C PRO A 213 -17.58 19.69 3.49
N ASP A 214 -17.76 20.83 2.82
CA ASP A 214 -18.18 20.87 1.41
C ASP A 214 -17.08 20.33 0.47
N GLN A 215 -15.81 20.61 0.77
CA GLN A 215 -14.69 20.06 0.01
C GLN A 215 -14.57 18.55 0.19
N GLN A 216 -14.70 18.07 1.44
CA GLN A 216 -14.72 16.62 1.72
C GLN A 216 -15.85 15.95 0.94
N LYS A 217 -17.08 16.44 1.06
CA LYS A 217 -18.27 15.93 0.37
C LYS A 217 -18.09 15.92 -1.14
N LYS A 218 -17.59 17.01 -1.74
CA LYS A 218 -17.37 17.12 -3.19
C LYS A 218 -16.40 16.04 -3.69
N VAL A 219 -15.34 15.73 -2.92
CA VAL A 219 -14.38 14.69 -3.27
C VAL A 219 -14.96 13.29 -3.09
N GLU A 220 -15.71 13.04 -2.00
CA GLU A 220 -16.38 11.75 -1.76
C GLU A 220 -17.41 11.44 -2.87
N GLU A 221 -18.20 12.40 -3.28
CA GLU A 221 -19.19 12.25 -4.35
C GLU A 221 -18.54 12.01 -5.72
N ALA A 222 -17.37 12.61 -5.97
CA ALA A 222 -16.64 12.41 -7.22
C ALA A 222 -15.98 11.02 -7.30
N TYR A 223 -15.55 10.46 -6.16
CA TYR A 223 -14.78 9.22 -6.11
C TYR A 223 -15.16 8.37 -4.89
N GLY A 224 -15.87 7.27 -5.12
CA GLY A 224 -16.37 6.39 -4.06
C GLY A 224 -15.30 5.61 -3.26
N TYR A 225 -14.01 5.85 -3.48
CA TYR A 225 -12.91 5.27 -2.72
C TYR A 225 -12.24 6.26 -1.75
N TYR A 226 -12.61 7.53 -1.76
CA TYR A 226 -12.21 8.50 -0.74
C TYR A 226 -13.31 8.63 0.33
N SER A 227 -12.90 8.97 1.54
CA SER A 227 -13.82 9.23 2.65
C SER A 227 -13.33 10.42 3.47
N ALA A 228 -14.26 11.19 4.04
CA ALA A 228 -13.95 12.18 5.05
C ALA A 228 -13.22 11.53 6.22
N TRP A 229 -12.25 12.24 6.76
CA TRP A 229 -11.45 11.80 7.90
C TRP A 229 -11.16 12.98 8.80
N THR A 230 -10.96 12.71 10.08
CA THR A 230 -10.40 13.68 11.02
C THR A 230 -9.06 13.18 11.51
N LEU A 231 -7.98 13.91 11.23
CA LEU A 231 -6.69 13.67 11.84
C LEU A 231 -6.76 14.14 13.29
N GLU A 232 -6.50 13.26 14.23
CA GLU A 232 -6.59 13.57 15.66
C GLU A 232 -5.52 14.59 16.06
N GLY A 233 -5.88 15.47 17.00
CA GLY A 233 -4.93 16.38 17.63
C GLY A 233 -3.86 15.62 18.44
N GLY A 234 -2.67 16.18 18.53
CA GLY A 234 -1.56 15.60 19.30
C GLY A 234 -0.77 14.50 18.57
N VAL A 235 -1.13 14.12 17.33
CA VAL A 235 -0.35 13.17 16.52
C VAL A 235 1.03 13.75 16.18
N TYR A 236 1.11 15.03 15.93
CA TYR A 236 2.36 15.74 15.66
C TYR A 236 2.54 16.91 16.63
N ARG A 237 3.76 17.17 17.03
CA ARG A 237 4.09 18.33 17.88
C ARG A 237 3.58 19.61 17.22
N GLY A 238 2.81 20.41 17.96
CA GLY A 238 2.24 21.69 17.52
C GLY A 238 0.94 21.57 16.72
N VAL A 239 0.44 20.35 16.46
CA VAL A 239 -0.87 20.09 15.85
C VAL A 239 -1.80 19.54 16.94
N ASP A 240 -2.30 20.43 17.80
CA ASP A 240 -3.03 20.05 19.02
C ASP A 240 -4.54 19.88 18.80
N GLN A 241 -5.08 20.43 17.72
CA GLN A 241 -6.49 20.36 17.38
C GLN A 241 -6.75 19.31 16.29
N PRO A 242 -7.93 18.68 16.29
CA PRO A 242 -8.36 17.79 15.22
C PRO A 242 -8.42 18.54 13.89
N VAL A 243 -7.95 17.90 12.79
CA VAL A 243 -7.90 18.50 11.45
C VAL A 243 -8.78 17.72 10.49
N PRO A 244 -9.87 18.32 9.95
CA PRO A 244 -10.70 17.70 8.90
C PRO A 244 -9.89 17.48 7.61
N THR A 245 -9.95 16.27 7.07
CA THR A 245 -9.22 15.88 5.88
C THR A 245 -9.90 14.72 5.16
N LEU A 246 -9.16 13.99 4.32
CA LEU A 246 -9.62 12.85 3.51
C LEU A 246 -8.80 11.61 3.80
N SER A 247 -9.36 10.45 3.53
CA SER A 247 -8.68 9.17 3.62
C SER A 247 -8.94 8.27 2.42
N VAL A 248 -8.05 7.30 2.24
CA VAL A 248 -8.16 6.22 1.25
C VAL A 248 -7.55 4.94 1.82
N TRP A 249 -8.22 3.80 1.63
CA TRP A 249 -7.69 2.52 2.10
C TRP A 249 -6.54 2.03 1.22
N ASN A 250 -5.59 1.33 1.84
CA ASN A 250 -4.51 0.65 1.15
C ASN A 250 -4.86 -0.82 0.93
N VAL A 251 -4.33 -1.37 -0.15
CA VAL A 251 -4.54 -2.75 -0.58
C VAL A 251 -3.18 -3.41 -0.83
N ILE A 252 -2.98 -4.59 -0.29
CA ILE A 252 -1.92 -5.48 -0.75
C ILE A 252 -2.43 -6.15 -2.02
N ILE A 253 -1.78 -5.87 -3.14
CA ILE A 253 -2.08 -6.51 -4.42
C ILE A 253 -1.07 -7.60 -4.73
N CYS A 254 -1.49 -8.55 -5.53
CA CYS A 254 -0.60 -9.53 -6.14
C CYS A 254 -0.86 -9.63 -7.65
N GLN A 255 0.11 -10.20 -8.38
CA GLN A 255 -0.10 -10.61 -9.75
C GLN A 255 -1.23 -11.65 -9.82
N ARG A 256 -2.14 -11.49 -10.79
CA ARG A 256 -3.34 -12.35 -10.93
C ARG A 256 -3.03 -13.84 -11.05
N ASP A 257 -1.96 -14.18 -11.73
CA ASP A 257 -1.64 -15.56 -12.12
C ASP A 257 -0.72 -16.28 -11.10
N LEU A 258 -0.59 -15.75 -9.87
CA LEU A 258 0.14 -16.42 -8.80
C LEU A 258 -0.55 -17.74 -8.40
N PRO A 259 0.22 -18.75 -7.95
CA PRO A 259 -0.36 -19.99 -7.44
C PRO A 259 -1.33 -19.75 -6.26
N GLU A 260 -2.51 -20.36 -6.31
CA GLU A 260 -3.56 -20.19 -5.29
C GLU A 260 -3.05 -20.54 -3.90
N ASP A 261 -2.36 -21.68 -3.74
CA ASP A 261 -1.83 -22.12 -2.46
C ASP A 261 -0.79 -21.15 -1.88
N LEU A 262 0.03 -20.53 -2.73
CA LEU A 262 1.00 -19.53 -2.28
C LEU A 262 0.26 -18.32 -1.70
N VAL A 263 -0.66 -17.73 -2.46
CA VAL A 263 -1.41 -16.55 -2.02
C VAL A 263 -2.26 -16.86 -0.78
N TYR A 264 -2.82 -18.08 -0.71
CA TYR A 264 -3.53 -18.54 0.49
C TYR A 264 -2.62 -18.54 1.72
N GLN A 265 -1.42 -19.14 1.64
CA GLN A 265 -0.48 -19.18 2.75
C GLN A 265 -0.01 -17.78 3.17
N LEU A 266 0.31 -16.91 2.21
CA LEU A 266 0.72 -15.54 2.48
C LEU A 266 -0.39 -14.74 3.19
N THR A 267 -1.63 -14.84 2.68
CA THR A 267 -2.78 -14.10 3.24
C THR A 267 -3.15 -14.63 4.63
N LYS A 268 -3.15 -15.95 4.83
CA LYS A 268 -3.40 -16.57 6.12
C LYS A 268 -2.36 -16.13 7.15
N THR A 269 -1.07 -16.25 6.79
CA THR A 269 0.03 -15.83 7.65
C THR A 269 -0.03 -14.35 8.01
N LEU A 270 -0.42 -13.49 7.08
CA LEU A 270 -0.66 -12.07 7.34
C LEU A 270 -1.67 -11.88 8.49
N PHE A 271 -2.86 -12.46 8.37
CA PHE A 271 -3.93 -12.29 9.37
C PHE A 271 -3.63 -12.99 10.71
N GLU A 272 -2.75 -13.97 10.74
CA GLU A 272 -2.30 -14.63 11.96
C GLU A 272 -1.19 -13.85 12.70
N ASN A 273 -0.57 -12.87 12.05
CA ASN A 273 0.55 -12.10 12.60
C ASN A 273 0.33 -10.59 12.62
N THR A 274 -0.92 -10.12 12.59
CA THR A 274 -1.24 -8.67 12.61
C THR A 274 -0.71 -7.96 13.86
N ALA A 275 -0.70 -8.63 15.00
CA ALA A 275 -0.13 -8.09 16.24
C ALA A 275 1.38 -7.73 16.13
N TYR A 276 2.13 -8.45 15.30
CA TYR A 276 3.51 -8.10 14.98
C TYR A 276 3.59 -6.83 14.13
N LEU A 277 2.72 -6.71 13.13
CA LEU A 277 2.65 -5.52 12.27
C LEU A 277 2.22 -4.27 13.05
N GLU A 278 1.37 -4.42 14.09
CA GLU A 278 0.98 -3.32 14.98
C GLU A 278 2.17 -2.77 15.80
N GLN A 279 3.17 -3.59 16.10
CA GLN A 279 4.41 -3.12 16.73
C GLN A 279 5.25 -2.27 15.77
N ILE A 280 5.13 -2.50 14.46
CA ILE A 280 5.80 -1.68 13.43
C ILE A 280 5.08 -0.35 13.24
N HIS A 281 3.75 -0.40 13.14
CA HIS A 281 2.94 0.81 13.01
C HIS A 281 1.52 0.60 13.59
N PRO A 282 1.04 1.48 14.50
CA PRO A 282 -0.26 1.31 15.18
C PRO A 282 -1.46 1.19 14.24
N PHE A 283 -1.39 1.77 13.03
CA PHE A 283 -2.45 1.66 12.04
C PHE A 283 -2.58 0.25 11.45
N ALA A 284 -1.61 -0.64 11.64
CA ALA A 284 -1.72 -2.05 11.25
C ALA A 284 -2.88 -2.78 11.96
N LYS A 285 -3.41 -2.24 13.08
CA LYS A 285 -4.64 -2.73 13.73
C LYS A 285 -5.85 -2.82 12.80
N TYR A 286 -5.85 -2.03 11.72
CA TYR A 286 -6.91 -2.05 10.71
C TYR A 286 -6.77 -3.19 9.68
N THR A 287 -5.65 -3.91 9.67
CA THR A 287 -5.41 -5.04 8.78
C THR A 287 -6.15 -6.27 9.29
N THR A 288 -7.45 -6.34 9.02
CA THR A 288 -8.32 -7.45 9.45
C THR A 288 -9.08 -8.05 8.26
N PRO A 289 -9.55 -9.32 8.36
CA PRO A 289 -10.37 -9.94 7.33
C PRO A 289 -11.66 -9.17 7.04
N GLU A 290 -12.30 -8.59 8.07
CA GLU A 290 -13.52 -7.77 7.96
C GLU A 290 -13.25 -6.52 7.12
N ASN A 291 -12.19 -5.80 7.45
CA ASN A 291 -11.78 -4.61 6.70
C ASN A 291 -11.34 -4.96 5.28
N ALA A 292 -10.69 -6.11 5.09
CA ALA A 292 -10.35 -6.58 3.74
C ALA A 292 -11.60 -6.64 2.86
N VAL A 293 -12.65 -7.34 3.30
CA VAL A 293 -13.90 -7.47 2.54
C VAL A 293 -14.68 -6.15 2.46
N GLY A 294 -14.72 -5.39 3.56
CA GLY A 294 -15.48 -4.13 3.63
C GLY A 294 -14.88 -2.98 2.84
N LYS A 295 -13.57 -3.03 2.53
CA LYS A 295 -12.81 -1.88 2.00
C LYS A 295 -12.08 -2.15 0.69
N SER A 296 -12.01 -3.40 0.22
CA SER A 296 -11.35 -3.70 -1.05
C SER A 296 -12.08 -3.07 -2.24
N PRO A 297 -11.37 -2.28 -3.06
CA PRO A 297 -11.96 -1.68 -4.25
C PRO A 297 -11.90 -2.60 -5.48
N ILE A 298 -11.19 -3.74 -5.39
CA ILE A 298 -10.99 -4.70 -6.47
C ILE A 298 -11.21 -6.13 -6.00
N PRO A 299 -11.46 -7.10 -6.90
CA PRO A 299 -11.60 -8.51 -6.55
C PRO A 299 -10.36 -9.08 -5.89
N PHE A 300 -10.58 -10.07 -5.01
CA PHE A 300 -9.53 -10.83 -4.35
C PHE A 300 -9.01 -11.97 -5.21
N HIS A 301 -7.75 -12.30 -4.99
CA HIS A 301 -7.16 -13.53 -5.53
C HIS A 301 -7.85 -14.77 -4.90
N PRO A 302 -8.08 -15.89 -5.65
CA PRO A 302 -8.74 -17.10 -5.12
C PRO A 302 -8.12 -17.60 -3.81
N GLY A 303 -6.79 -17.64 -3.71
CA GLY A 303 -6.09 -18.00 -2.46
C GLY A 303 -6.40 -17.06 -1.29
N ALA A 304 -6.51 -15.75 -1.55
CA ALA A 304 -6.91 -14.79 -0.51
C ALA A 304 -8.36 -14.99 -0.07
N ILE A 305 -9.27 -15.28 -0.99
CA ILE A 305 -10.67 -15.61 -0.68
C ILE A 305 -10.72 -16.79 0.29
N LYS A 306 -9.99 -17.87 0.00
CA LYS A 306 -9.93 -19.06 0.87
C LYS A 306 -9.46 -18.70 2.28
N ALA A 307 -8.39 -17.91 2.42
CA ALA A 307 -7.88 -17.51 3.73
C ALA A 307 -8.84 -16.61 4.51
N ILE A 308 -9.56 -15.71 3.83
CA ILE A 308 -10.58 -14.84 4.43
C ILE A 308 -11.79 -15.67 4.90
N GLU A 309 -12.26 -16.61 4.07
CA GLU A 309 -13.42 -17.43 4.38
C GLU A 309 -13.15 -18.43 5.52
N GLU A 310 -11.90 -18.89 5.71
CA GLU A 310 -11.50 -19.67 6.89
C GLU A 310 -11.63 -18.89 8.21
N LYS A 311 -11.60 -17.55 8.16
CA LYS A 311 -11.86 -16.68 9.33
C LYS A 311 -13.36 -16.44 9.54
N GLY A 312 -14.24 -17.10 8.77
CA GLY A 312 -15.69 -16.97 8.87
C GLY A 312 -16.28 -15.76 8.15
N ILE A 313 -15.50 -15.02 7.38
CA ILE A 313 -15.93 -13.81 6.66
C ILE A 313 -16.26 -14.17 5.21
N LYS A 314 -17.55 -14.06 4.84
CA LYS A 314 -18.00 -14.34 3.47
C LYS A 314 -17.55 -13.26 2.49
N VAL A 315 -16.86 -13.65 1.43
CA VAL A 315 -16.47 -12.74 0.34
C VAL A 315 -17.63 -12.58 -0.66
N PRO A 316 -18.17 -11.35 -0.85
CA PRO A 316 -19.27 -11.10 -1.78
C PRO A 316 -18.90 -11.41 -3.25
N ALA A 317 -19.92 -11.76 -4.07
CA ALA A 317 -19.71 -12.09 -5.49
C ALA A 317 -18.97 -10.99 -6.29
N LYS A 318 -19.24 -9.71 -6.00
CA LYS A 318 -18.57 -8.57 -6.64
C LYS A 318 -17.07 -8.47 -6.37
N LEU A 319 -16.56 -9.16 -5.34
CA LEU A 319 -15.15 -9.22 -4.98
C LEU A 319 -14.49 -10.57 -5.34
N ARG A 320 -15.16 -11.40 -6.10
CA ARG A 320 -14.60 -12.60 -6.73
C ARG A 320 -14.17 -12.28 -8.16
N PRO A 321 -13.04 -12.86 -8.65
CA PRO A 321 -12.49 -12.58 -9.98
C PRO A 321 -13.37 -13.08 -11.11
#